data_0993686064187644478fb63880e5d409
#
_entry.id   0993686064187644478fb63880e5d409
#
_cell.length_a   1.000
_cell.length_b   1.000
_cell.length_c   1.000
_cell.angle_alpha   90.00
_cell.angle_beta   90.00
_cell.angle_gamma   90.00
#
_symmetry.space_group_name_H-M   'P 1'
#
loop_
_entity.id
_entity.type
_entity.pdbx_description
1 polymer ?
#
loop_
_entity_poly.entity_id
_entity_poly.type
_entity_poly.pdbx_seq_one_letter_code
_entity_poly.pdbx_strand_id
1 'polypeptide(L)' 'MRPYPVIDPRATGENILRRRRELGYSVLDVQKYLNLACPQAVYQWQKGRALPSLDNFFALSLMLDTTVNELIAEHKEV' A
#
# COMPACT_ATOMS: atom_id res chain seq x y z
N MET A 1 -6.56 18.44 20.34
CA MET A 1 -6.94 17.17 19.65
C MET A 1 -6.78 17.34 18.16
N ARG A 2 -6.20 16.35 17.50
CA ARG A 2 -6.06 16.38 16.03
C ARG A 2 -7.42 16.23 15.37
N PRO A 3 -7.63 16.88 14.21
CA PRO A 3 -8.81 16.58 13.40
C PRO A 3 -8.82 15.10 13.01
N TYR A 4 -9.98 14.57 12.73
CA TYR A 4 -10.10 13.19 12.27
C TYR A 4 -9.32 13.01 10.97
N PRO A 5 -8.35 12.10 10.93
CA PRO A 5 -7.54 11.92 9.72
C PRO A 5 -8.31 11.15 8.65
N VAL A 6 -8.08 11.53 7.40
CA VAL A 6 -8.64 10.83 6.24
C VAL A 6 -7.48 10.26 5.43
N ILE A 7 -7.54 8.97 5.15
CA ILE A 7 -6.53 8.32 4.32
C ILE A 7 -6.70 8.75 2.87
N ASP A 8 -5.59 9.08 2.23
CA ASP A 8 -5.54 9.36 0.80
C ASP A 8 -5.18 8.05 0.07
N PRO A 9 -6.14 7.38 -0.59
CA PRO A 9 -5.87 6.10 -1.22
C PRO A 9 -4.86 6.20 -2.36
N ARG A 10 -4.91 7.29 -3.12
CA ARG A 10 -4.01 7.47 -4.26
C ARG A 10 -2.56 7.65 -3.80
N ALA A 11 -2.33 8.52 -2.83
CA ALA A 11 -0.99 8.74 -2.29
C ALA A 11 -0.46 7.51 -1.59
N THR A 12 -1.34 6.79 -0.88
CA THR A 12 -0.98 5.51 -0.26
C THR A 12 -0.56 4.49 -1.32
N GLY A 13 -1.32 4.40 -2.41
CA GLY A 13 -0.97 3.51 -3.52
C GLY A 13 0.36 3.85 -4.16
N GLU A 14 0.65 5.14 -4.30
CA GLU A 14 1.94 5.59 -4.82
C GLU A 14 3.09 5.20 -3.89
N ASN A 15 2.88 5.26 -2.59
CA ASN A 15 3.88 4.82 -1.60
C ASN A 15 4.16 3.33 -1.75
N ILE A 16 3.13 2.52 -1.92
CA ILE A 16 3.28 1.06 -2.13
C ILE A 16 4.08 0.81 -3.41
N LEU A 17 3.70 1.46 -4.50
CA LEU A 17 4.37 1.31 -5.80
C LEU A 17 5.84 1.71 -5.71
N ARG A 18 6.13 2.88 -5.15
CA ARG A 18 7.49 3.39 -5.02
C ARG A 18 8.36 2.44 -4.20
N ARG A 19 7.86 2.05 -3.04
CA ARG A 19 8.64 1.19 -2.14
C ARG A 19 8.89 -0.18 -2.76
N ARG A 20 7.89 -0.73 -3.44
CA ARG A 20 8.06 -2.00 -4.16
C ARG A 20 9.20 -1.91 -5.18
N ARG A 21 9.20 -0.82 -5.97
CA ARG A 21 10.23 -0.61 -6.98
C ARG A 21 11.62 -0.39 -6.38
N GLU A 22 11.69 0.36 -5.29
CA GLU A 22 12.96 0.59 -4.59
C GLU A 22 13.62 -0.70 -4.15
N LEU A 23 12.82 -1.67 -3.72
CA LEU A 23 13.32 -2.96 -3.27
C LEU A 23 13.45 -4.00 -4.40
N GLY A 24 13.04 -3.64 -5.61
CA GLY A 24 13.16 -4.54 -6.76
C GLY A 24 12.12 -5.64 -6.81
N TYR A 25 11.02 -5.53 -6.06
CA TYR A 25 9.96 -6.53 -6.12
C TYR A 25 9.01 -6.25 -7.28
N SER A 26 8.60 -7.32 -7.98
CA SER A 26 7.56 -7.23 -9.00
C SER A 26 6.17 -7.31 -8.37
N VAL A 27 5.15 -6.98 -9.16
CA VAL A 27 3.76 -7.18 -8.72
C VAL A 27 3.51 -8.66 -8.43
N LEU A 28 4.10 -9.55 -9.24
CA LEU A 28 3.98 -10.99 -9.03
C LEU A 28 4.59 -11.41 -7.68
N ASP A 29 5.71 -10.81 -7.30
CA ASP A 29 6.33 -11.09 -6.00
C ASP A 29 5.38 -10.72 -4.86
N VAL A 30 4.72 -9.57 -4.96
CA VAL A 30 3.76 -9.12 -3.96
C VAL A 30 2.56 -10.07 -3.92
N GLN A 31 2.05 -10.45 -5.09
CA GLN A 31 0.94 -11.39 -5.20
C GLN A 31 1.25 -12.70 -4.49
N LYS A 32 2.44 -13.24 -4.73
CA LYS A 32 2.86 -14.51 -4.12
C LYS A 32 3.04 -14.39 -2.61
N TYR A 33 3.68 -13.33 -2.17
CA TYR A 33 3.91 -13.11 -0.74
C TYR A 33 2.61 -13.00 0.04
N LEU A 34 1.63 -12.28 -0.52
CA LEU A 34 0.34 -12.09 0.12
C LEU A 34 -0.65 -13.23 -0.17
N ASN A 35 -0.24 -14.21 -0.97
CA ASN A 35 -1.09 -15.34 -1.35
C ASN A 35 -2.41 -14.88 -1.99
N LEU A 36 -2.32 -13.91 -2.89
CA LEU A 36 -3.48 -13.40 -3.62
C LEU A 36 -3.79 -14.29 -4.82
N ALA A 37 -5.07 -14.45 -5.13
CA ALA A 37 -5.51 -15.27 -6.24
C ALA A 37 -5.07 -14.70 -7.59
N CYS A 38 -4.94 -13.37 -7.69
CA CYS A 38 -4.57 -12.70 -8.93
C CYS A 38 -3.87 -11.36 -8.61
N PRO A 39 -3.19 -10.75 -9.59
CA PRO A 39 -2.46 -9.50 -9.35
C PRO A 39 -3.33 -8.26 -9.33
N GLN A 40 -4.61 -8.35 -9.71
CA GLN A 40 -5.48 -7.19 -9.83
C GLN A 40 -5.56 -6.36 -8.56
N ALA A 41 -5.60 -7.01 -7.39
CA ALA A 41 -5.65 -6.29 -6.13
C ALA A 41 -4.47 -5.33 -5.98
N VAL A 42 -3.27 -5.79 -6.31
CA VAL A 42 -2.07 -4.96 -6.20
C VAL A 42 -2.16 -3.75 -7.12
N TYR A 43 -2.61 -3.95 -8.36
CA TYR A 43 -2.80 -2.84 -9.29
C TYR A 43 -3.85 -1.85 -8.80
N GLN A 44 -4.94 -2.33 -8.22
CA GLN A 44 -5.98 -1.45 -7.66
C GLN A 44 -5.43 -0.60 -6.53
N TRP A 45 -4.60 -1.19 -5.66
CA TRP A 45 -3.96 -0.44 -4.58
C TRP A 45 -3.04 0.64 -5.12
N GLN A 46 -2.21 0.30 -6.11
CA GLN A 46 -1.26 1.24 -6.70
C GLN A 46 -1.95 2.41 -7.39
N LYS A 47 -3.15 2.18 -7.91
CA LYS A 47 -3.94 3.24 -8.58
C LYS A 47 -4.83 4.03 -7.63
N GLY A 48 -4.87 3.63 -6.37
CA GLY A 48 -5.72 4.30 -5.39
C GLY A 48 -7.20 4.00 -5.52
N ARG A 49 -7.55 2.93 -6.23
CA ARG A 49 -8.95 2.53 -6.42
C ARG A 49 -9.48 1.70 -5.27
N ALA A 50 -8.59 1.09 -4.51
CA ALA A 50 -8.93 0.30 -3.33
C ALA A 50 -7.74 0.35 -2.37
N LEU A 51 -8.01 0.11 -1.10
CA LEU A 51 -6.96 -0.01 -0.09
C LEU A 51 -6.82 -1.48 0.29
N PRO A 52 -5.59 -1.93 0.61
CA PRO A 52 -5.42 -3.26 1.19
C PRO A 52 -6.21 -3.41 2.48
N SER A 53 -6.61 -4.62 2.81
CA SER A 53 -7.13 -4.91 4.15
C SER A 53 -6.03 -4.65 5.18
N LEU A 54 -6.41 -4.53 6.44
CA LEU A 54 -5.43 -4.31 7.51
C LEU A 54 -4.38 -5.42 7.53
N ASP A 55 -4.79 -6.66 7.37
CA ASP A 55 -3.88 -7.80 7.32
C ASP A 55 -2.88 -7.66 6.17
N ASN A 56 -3.37 -7.28 4.99
CA ASN A 56 -2.50 -7.10 3.84
C ASN A 56 -1.57 -5.89 4.00
N PHE A 57 -2.04 -4.81 4.60
CA PHE A 57 -1.18 -3.67 4.93
C PHE A 57 -0.03 -4.09 5.84
N PHE A 58 -0.34 -4.85 6.88
CA PHE A 58 0.68 -5.30 7.81
C PHE A 58 1.71 -6.18 7.11
N ALA A 59 1.23 -7.14 6.32
CA ALA A 59 2.13 -8.02 5.55
C ALA A 59 2.98 -7.24 4.55
N LEU A 60 2.38 -6.26 3.86
CA LEU A 60 3.12 -5.38 2.96
C LEU A 60 4.21 -4.61 3.69
N SER A 61 3.93 -4.10 4.88
CA SER A 61 4.92 -3.35 5.65
C SER A 61 6.14 -4.21 5.95
N LEU A 62 5.94 -5.49 6.27
CA LEU A 62 7.03 -6.42 6.52
C LEU A 62 7.81 -6.72 5.24
N MET A 63 7.09 -7.01 4.16
CA MET A 63 7.72 -7.30 2.86
C MET A 63 8.54 -6.12 2.35
N LEU A 64 7.99 -4.92 2.49
CA LEU A 64 8.59 -3.70 1.95
C LEU A 64 9.55 -3.02 2.94
N ASP A 65 9.84 -3.67 4.06
CA ASP A 65 10.78 -3.19 5.08
C ASP A 65 10.43 -1.76 5.53
N THR A 66 9.18 -1.56 5.88
CA THR A 66 8.68 -0.28 6.33
C THR A 66 7.58 -0.51 7.37
N THR A 67 6.83 0.52 7.71
CA THR A 67 5.72 0.41 8.65
C THR A 67 4.41 0.77 7.95
N VAL A 68 3.30 0.32 8.54
CA VAL A 68 1.97 0.69 8.03
C VAL A 68 1.80 2.21 8.02
N ASN A 69 2.28 2.89 9.08
CA ASN A 69 2.17 4.35 9.15
C ASN A 69 2.95 5.06 8.04
N GLU A 70 4.08 4.49 7.62
CA GLU A 70 4.86 5.07 6.53
C GLU A 70 4.23 4.81 5.16
N LEU A 71 3.52 3.70 5.00
CA LEU A 71 2.81 3.40 3.76
C LEU A 71 1.55 4.23 3.60
N ILE A 72 0.79 4.41 4.69
CA ILE A 72 -0.47 5.15 4.64
C ILE A 72 -0.18 6.64 4.53
N ALA A 73 -0.79 7.29 3.55
CA ALA A 73 -0.73 8.73 3.39
C ALA A 73 -2.04 9.35 3.85
N GLU A 74 -1.94 10.43 4.59
CA GLU A 74 -3.09 11.18 5.06
C GLU A 74 -3.48 12.21 4.01
N HIS A 75 -4.78 12.37 3.77
CA HIS A 75 -5.25 13.41 2.86
C HIS A 75 -4.98 14.78 3.50
N LYS A 76 -4.30 15.64 2.75
CA LYS A 76 -3.98 16.99 3.23
C LYS A 76 -4.88 17.99 2.56
N GLU A 77 -5.59 18.75 3.37
CA GLU A 77 -6.32 19.91 2.89
C GLU A 77 -5.32 21.02 2.56
N VAL A 78 -5.56 21.65 1.43
CA VAL A 78 -4.73 22.76 0.99
C VAL A 78 -5.35 24.05 1.44
#